data_d92a020553cb5cae4dced9af9925a3a1
#
_entry.id   d92a020553cb5cae4dced9af9925a3a1
#
_cell.length_a   1.000
_cell.length_b   1.000
_cell.length_c   1.000
_cell.angle_alpha   90.00
_cell.angle_beta   90.00
_cell.angle_gamma   90.00
#
_symmetry.space_group_name_H-M   'P 1'
#
loop_
_entity.id
_entity.type
_entity.pdbx_description
1 polymer ?
#
loop_
_entity_poly.entity_id
_entity_poly.type
_entity_poly.pdbx_seq_one_letter_code
_entity_poly.pdbx_strand_id
1 'polypeptide(L)'
;MNSDLRVVKPGENISARIDGVRLGEVDTATAGAINEAMLEHKGVFFRGQHHVDDEGQFAFAKSMGIPTTPHPTLTSSDVKVLPIDSEEGGRANQWHTDVTFVDRIPK
;
A
#
# COMPACT_ATOMS: atom_id res chain seq x y z
N MET A 1 4.12 -17.39 8.74
CA MET A 1 3.93 -16.03 9.29
C MET A 1 5.23 -15.55 9.92
N ASN A 2 5.56 -14.30 9.73
CA ASN A 2 6.72 -13.71 10.38
C ASN A 2 6.46 -13.62 11.89
N SER A 3 7.22 -14.37 12.69
CA SER A 3 7.03 -14.44 14.15
C SER A 3 7.39 -13.13 14.86
N ASP A 4 8.08 -12.21 14.16
CA ASP A 4 8.48 -10.92 14.71
C ASP A 4 7.44 -9.82 14.49
N LEU A 5 6.38 -10.11 13.73
CA LEU A 5 5.35 -9.13 13.43
C LEU A 5 4.67 -8.66 14.71
N ARG A 6 4.63 -7.35 14.91
CA ARG A 6 3.97 -6.70 16.03
C ARG A 6 3.15 -5.51 15.54
N VAL A 7 1.93 -5.40 16.05
CA VAL A 7 1.05 -4.26 15.77
C VAL A 7 1.10 -3.30 16.95
N VAL A 8 1.51 -2.06 16.70
CA VAL A 8 1.64 -1.01 17.71
C VAL A 8 0.69 0.13 17.35
N LYS A 9 -0.22 0.47 18.25
CA LYS A 9 -1.17 1.59 18.04
C LYS A 9 -0.52 2.91 18.43
N PRO A 10 -0.16 3.79 17.48
CA PRO A 10 0.37 5.10 17.82
C PRO A 10 -0.72 6.12 18.20
N GLY A 11 -1.99 5.83 17.90
CA GLY A 11 -3.13 6.70 18.22
C GLY A 11 -4.28 5.91 18.80
N GLU A 12 -5.35 6.61 19.21
CA GLU A 12 -6.49 5.98 19.86
C GLU A 12 -7.53 5.43 18.89
N ASN A 13 -7.76 6.10 17.77
CA ASN A 13 -8.90 5.82 16.91
C ASN A 13 -8.53 5.27 15.53
N ILE A 14 -7.41 5.66 14.99
CA ILE A 14 -7.05 5.33 13.61
C ILE A 14 -5.54 5.11 13.51
N SER A 15 -5.16 4.24 12.61
CA SER A 15 -3.81 3.86 12.25
C SER A 15 -3.11 2.99 13.29
N ALA A 16 -2.16 2.22 12.78
CA ALA A 16 -1.25 1.40 13.59
C ALA A 16 0.09 1.30 12.88
N ARG A 17 1.16 1.10 13.63
CA ARG A 17 2.47 0.79 13.08
C ARG A 17 2.67 -0.72 13.15
N ILE A 18 3.19 -1.30 12.08
CA ILE A 18 3.54 -2.71 12.06
C ILE A 18 5.06 -2.83 12.07
N ASP A 19 5.59 -3.50 13.10
CA ASP A 19 7.00 -3.76 13.27
C ASP A 19 7.30 -5.24 12.98
N GLY A 20 8.56 -5.55 12.71
CA GLY A 20 9.01 -6.93 12.53
C GLY A 20 8.70 -7.52 11.16
N VAL A 21 8.35 -6.69 10.19
CA VAL A 21 8.06 -7.12 8.82
C VAL A 21 9.01 -6.44 7.86
N ARG A 22 9.55 -7.22 6.93
CA ARG A 22 10.35 -6.72 5.82
C ARG A 22 9.50 -6.81 4.56
N LEU A 23 9.06 -5.67 4.05
CA LEU A 23 8.23 -5.61 2.84
C LEU A 23 9.02 -6.11 1.63
N GLY A 24 8.34 -6.80 0.72
CA GLY A 24 8.99 -7.47 -0.40
C GLY A 24 9.29 -8.95 -0.11
N GLU A 25 9.28 -9.35 1.17
CA GLU A 25 9.53 -10.72 1.61
C GLU A 25 8.35 -11.27 2.42
N VAL A 26 7.15 -10.81 2.11
CA VAL A 26 5.94 -11.13 2.88
C VAL A 26 5.31 -12.42 2.36
N ASP A 27 5.11 -13.40 3.25
CA ASP A 27 4.39 -14.62 2.92
C ASP A 27 2.86 -14.41 3.01
N THR A 28 2.10 -15.43 2.60
CA THR A 28 0.63 -15.35 2.59
C THR A 28 0.05 -15.11 3.99
N ALA A 29 0.59 -15.76 4.99
CA ALA A 29 0.09 -15.62 6.36
C ALA A 29 0.38 -14.22 6.92
N THR A 30 1.57 -13.68 6.64
CA THR A 30 1.94 -12.31 7.04
C THR A 30 1.06 -11.28 6.31
N ALA A 31 0.82 -11.47 5.01
CA ALA A 31 -0.08 -10.61 4.25
C ALA A 31 -1.50 -10.61 4.83
N GLY A 32 -1.99 -11.77 5.26
CA GLY A 32 -3.27 -11.87 5.93
C GLY A 32 -3.32 -11.09 7.24
N ALA A 33 -2.27 -11.19 8.06
CA ALA A 33 -2.18 -10.46 9.32
C ALA A 33 -2.12 -8.94 9.10
N ILE A 34 -1.41 -8.49 8.07
CA ILE A 34 -1.37 -7.08 7.68
C ILE A 34 -2.75 -6.60 7.26
N ASN A 35 -3.45 -7.38 6.45
CA ASN A 35 -4.80 -7.02 5.99
C ASN A 35 -5.77 -6.91 7.17
N GLU A 36 -5.73 -7.83 8.13
CA GLU A 36 -6.56 -7.76 9.33
C GLU A 36 -6.26 -6.50 10.14
N ALA A 37 -4.99 -6.15 10.31
CA ALA A 37 -4.59 -4.94 11.02
C ALA A 37 -5.11 -3.69 10.30
N MET A 38 -5.06 -3.67 8.97
CA MET A 38 -5.54 -2.54 8.18
C MET A 38 -7.07 -2.40 8.32
N LEU A 39 -7.81 -3.50 8.31
CA LEU A 39 -9.26 -3.46 8.48
C LEU A 39 -9.65 -2.96 9.88
N GLU A 40 -8.89 -3.34 10.89
CA GLU A 40 -9.15 -2.92 12.27
C GLU A 40 -8.77 -1.44 12.51
N HIS A 41 -7.59 -1.04 12.04
CA HIS A 41 -7.01 0.28 12.35
C HIS A 41 -7.15 1.31 11.25
N LYS A 42 -7.71 0.96 10.10
CA LYS A 42 -8.01 1.81 8.93
C LYS A 42 -6.80 2.27 8.13
N GLY A 43 -5.62 2.25 8.72
CA GLY A 43 -4.36 2.53 8.04
C GLY A 43 -3.23 1.90 8.81
N VAL A 44 -2.18 1.49 8.11
CA VAL A 44 -1.00 0.90 8.75
C VAL A 44 0.26 1.53 8.19
N PHE A 45 1.29 1.62 9.02
CA PHE A 45 2.58 2.20 8.68
C PHE A 45 3.70 1.20 8.91
N PHE A 46 4.66 1.19 8.00
CA PHE A 46 5.86 0.38 8.10
C PHE A 46 7.06 1.31 8.05
N ARG A 47 7.84 1.35 9.11
CA ARG A 47 9.06 2.16 9.16
C ARG A 47 10.29 1.34 8.76
N GLY A 48 11.35 2.01 8.35
CA GLY A 48 12.63 1.37 8.08
C GLY A 48 12.66 0.48 6.86
N GLN A 49 11.82 0.73 5.86
CA GLN A 49 11.69 -0.08 4.65
C GLN A 49 12.51 0.48 3.49
N HIS A 50 13.73 0.92 3.76
CA HIS A 50 14.59 1.58 2.78
C HIS A 50 15.07 0.66 1.66
N HIS A 51 14.99 -0.64 1.86
CA HIS A 51 15.35 -1.65 0.86
C HIS A 51 14.32 -1.83 -0.24
N VAL A 52 13.09 -1.30 -0.05
CA VAL A 52 11.99 -1.54 -0.99
C VAL A 52 12.21 -0.70 -2.25
N ASP A 53 12.33 -1.40 -3.38
CA ASP A 53 12.37 -0.79 -4.71
C ASP A 53 11.00 -0.94 -5.39
N ASP A 54 10.90 -0.54 -6.65
CA ASP A 54 9.65 -0.63 -7.40
C ASP A 54 9.14 -2.07 -7.53
N GLU A 55 10.06 -3.03 -7.73
CA GLU A 55 9.69 -4.44 -7.81
C GLU A 55 9.17 -4.96 -6.48
N GLY A 56 9.84 -4.61 -5.38
CA GLY A 56 9.42 -4.98 -4.03
C GLY A 56 8.08 -4.39 -3.66
N GLN A 57 7.83 -3.14 -4.02
CA GLN A 57 6.56 -2.47 -3.79
C GLN A 57 5.43 -3.16 -4.58
N PHE A 58 5.67 -3.48 -5.83
CA PHE A 58 4.70 -4.18 -6.66
C PHE A 58 4.42 -5.59 -6.14
N ALA A 59 5.47 -6.31 -5.73
CA ALA A 59 5.33 -7.64 -5.13
C ALA A 59 4.48 -7.59 -3.85
N PHE A 60 4.69 -6.59 -3.00
CA PHE A 60 3.88 -6.40 -1.82
C PHE A 60 2.41 -6.10 -2.18
N ALA A 61 2.19 -5.24 -3.16
CA ALA A 61 0.82 -4.94 -3.63
C ALA A 61 0.11 -6.22 -4.10
N LYS A 62 0.80 -7.09 -4.83
CA LYS A 62 0.23 -8.37 -5.27
C LYS A 62 -0.09 -9.31 -4.12
N SER A 63 0.66 -9.26 -3.03
CA SER A 63 0.37 -10.07 -1.84
C SER A 63 -0.86 -9.57 -1.09
N MET A 64 -1.23 -8.31 -1.25
CA MET A 64 -2.37 -7.69 -0.60
C MET A 64 -3.66 -7.73 -1.44
N GLY A 65 -3.55 -8.04 -2.71
CA GLY A 65 -4.69 -8.10 -3.61
C GLY A 65 -4.25 -8.12 -5.06
N ILE A 66 -5.17 -7.77 -5.95
CA ILE A 66 -4.90 -7.66 -7.38
C ILE A 66 -4.57 -6.19 -7.68
N PRO A 67 -3.35 -5.88 -8.16
CA PRO A 67 -3.00 -4.51 -8.49
C PRO A 67 -3.95 -3.93 -9.55
N THR A 68 -4.27 -2.64 -9.40
CA THR A 68 -5.09 -1.95 -10.38
C THR A 68 -4.32 -1.76 -11.68
N THR A 69 -5.08 -1.65 -12.77
CA THR A 69 -4.49 -1.22 -14.06
C THR A 69 -4.06 0.25 -13.93
N PRO A 70 -3.10 0.70 -14.78
CA PRO A 70 -2.73 2.11 -14.80
C PRO A 70 -3.95 3.02 -14.99
N HIS A 71 -3.89 4.22 -14.42
CA HIS A 71 -4.96 5.20 -14.57
C HIS A 71 -5.22 5.47 -16.06
N PRO A 72 -6.49 5.63 -16.47
CA PRO A 72 -6.82 5.81 -17.90
C PRO A 72 -6.14 6.99 -18.59
N THR A 73 -5.65 7.97 -17.82
CA THR A 73 -4.91 9.12 -18.37
C THR A 73 -3.45 8.82 -18.66
N LEU A 74 -2.93 7.66 -18.24
CA LEU A 74 -1.55 7.27 -18.51
C LEU A 74 -1.43 6.70 -19.93
N THR A 75 -0.32 7.04 -20.58
CA THR A 75 -0.07 6.63 -21.96
C THR A 75 0.67 5.30 -22.07
N SER A 76 1.20 4.78 -20.95
CA SER A 76 1.94 3.53 -20.91
C SER A 76 1.25 2.51 -20.02
N SER A 77 0.99 1.32 -20.55
CA SER A 77 0.45 0.20 -19.79
C SER A 77 1.51 -0.55 -18.98
N ASP A 78 2.79 -0.21 -19.16
CA ASP A 78 3.90 -0.89 -18.50
C ASP A 78 4.24 -0.32 -17.12
N VAL A 79 3.61 0.80 -16.75
CA VAL A 79 3.87 1.47 -15.46
C VAL A 79 3.18 0.69 -14.35
N LYS A 80 3.97 0.06 -13.47
CA LYS A 80 3.49 -0.72 -12.33
C LYS A 80 3.47 0.12 -11.05
N VAL A 81 4.41 1.04 -10.92
CA VAL A 81 4.49 2.01 -9.82
C VAL A 81 4.51 3.38 -10.44
N LEU A 82 3.49 4.18 -10.13
CA LEU A 82 3.36 5.51 -10.71
C LEU A 82 4.13 6.52 -9.87
N PRO A 83 5.17 7.15 -10.40
CA PRO A 83 5.82 8.26 -9.70
C PRO A 83 4.91 9.49 -9.71
N ILE A 84 4.68 10.06 -8.53
CA ILE A 84 3.93 11.30 -8.39
C ILE A 84 4.90 12.38 -7.97
N ASP A 85 5.12 13.36 -8.86
CA ASP A 85 6.10 14.41 -8.67
C ASP A 85 5.41 15.77 -8.76
N SER A 86 5.46 16.54 -7.67
CA SER A 86 4.84 17.85 -7.61
C SER A 86 5.50 18.86 -8.57
N GLU A 87 6.75 18.61 -9.01
CA GLU A 87 7.44 19.45 -9.99
C GLU A 87 6.82 19.33 -11.38
N GLU A 88 6.11 18.23 -11.66
CA GLU A 88 5.41 18.04 -12.93
C GLU A 88 3.96 18.57 -12.89
N GLY A 89 3.59 19.29 -11.86
CA GLY A 89 2.40 20.13 -11.82
C GLY A 89 1.15 19.58 -11.14
N GLY A 90 1.17 18.36 -10.65
CA GLY A 90 0.01 17.77 -9.98
C GLY A 90 0.04 17.96 -8.46
N ARG A 91 -1.02 18.51 -7.87
CA ARG A 91 -1.21 18.58 -6.42
C ARG A 91 -2.60 18.13 -6.05
N ALA A 92 -2.69 17.13 -5.18
CA ALA A 92 -3.96 16.71 -4.60
C ALA A 92 -4.24 17.60 -3.40
N ASN A 93 -5.11 18.57 -3.56
CA ASN A 93 -5.47 19.53 -2.52
C ASN A 93 -6.97 19.59 -2.24
N GLN A 94 -7.72 18.59 -2.70
CA GLN A 94 -9.15 18.49 -2.48
C GLN A 94 -9.50 17.11 -1.94
N TRP A 95 -10.50 17.04 -1.08
CA TRP A 95 -11.05 15.76 -0.66
C TRP A 95 -11.63 15.04 -1.88
N HIS A 96 -11.26 13.79 -2.08
CA HIS A 96 -11.66 13.02 -3.25
C HIS A 96 -11.68 11.53 -2.93
N THR A 97 -12.27 10.75 -3.82
CA THR A 97 -12.14 9.30 -3.84
C THR A 97 -11.29 8.91 -5.03
N ASP A 98 -10.58 7.77 -4.91
CA ASP A 98 -9.70 7.30 -5.96
C ASP A 98 -10.43 6.32 -6.87
N VAL A 99 -10.64 6.74 -8.13
CA VAL A 99 -11.04 5.87 -9.24
C VAL A 99 -12.26 4.99 -8.90
N THR A 100 -13.25 5.55 -8.21
CA THR A 100 -14.45 4.81 -7.81
C THR A 100 -15.39 4.48 -8.98
N PHE A 101 -15.10 5.02 -10.16
CA PHE A 101 -15.90 4.80 -11.38
C PHE A 101 -15.51 3.53 -12.13
N VAL A 102 -14.49 2.78 -11.68
CA VAL A 102 -14.08 1.53 -12.32
C VAL A 102 -14.77 0.34 -11.67
N ASP A 103 -14.90 -0.77 -12.41
CA ASP A 103 -15.58 -1.97 -11.93
C ASP A 103 -14.90 -2.59 -10.70
N ARG A 104 -13.58 -2.50 -10.64
CA ARG A 104 -12.80 -3.00 -9.51
C ARG A 104 -12.16 -1.82 -8.80
N ILE A 105 -12.85 -1.33 -7.77
CA ILE A 105 -12.43 -0.17 -7.00
C ILE A 105 -11.20 -0.51 -6.16
N PRO A 106 -10.16 0.36 -6.12
CA PRO A 106 -9.00 0.16 -5.24
C PRO A 106 -9.37 0.12 -3.77
N LYS A 107 -8.57 -0.62 -2.98
CA LYS A 107 -8.71 -0.67 -1.52
C LYS A 107 -8.36 0.66 -0.88
#